data_71484329c58dfba123d1d5661fd3712d
#
_entry.id   71484329c58dfba123d1d5661fd3712d
#
_cell.length_a   1.000
_cell.length_b   1.000
_cell.length_c   1.000
_cell.angle_alpha   90.00
_cell.angle_beta   90.00
_cell.angle_gamma   90.00
#
_symmetry.space_group_name_H-M   'P 1'
#
loop_
_entity.id
_entity.type
_entity.pdbx_description
1 polymer ?
#
loop_
_entity_poly.entity_id
_entity_poly.type
_entity_poly.pdbx_seq_one_letter_code
_entity_poly.pdbx_strand_id
1 'polypeptide(L)'
;ASMVKYSSRIVFSMAREGNMPALLSQVTASKTPRNAVLFTVLLAGCGLVFGLNDDAVATIIAFGTGGLYAMFAFTTGFALFARLTGRWNPALGELKLGAWGLVINILAFIWSLFELINIAWPRPYAISADAPWWQLWATPLVLGSILTITTLYIKKKKWITIK
;
A
#
# COMPACT_ATOMS: atom_id res chain seq x y z
N ALA A 1 -14.15 -14.73 -2.20
CA ALA A 1 -13.11 -15.63 -2.77
C ALA A 1 -12.18 -14.92 -3.75
N SER A 2 -12.65 -14.01 -4.61
CA SER A 2 -11.82 -13.32 -5.63
C SER A 2 -10.75 -12.41 -5.02
N MET A 3 -11.06 -11.61 -4.03
CA MET A 3 -10.12 -10.67 -3.39
C MET A 3 -8.92 -11.38 -2.76
N VAL A 4 -9.13 -12.49 -2.05
CA VAL A 4 -8.03 -13.29 -1.47
C VAL A 4 -7.12 -13.83 -2.57
N LYS A 5 -7.69 -14.25 -3.71
CA LYS A 5 -6.91 -14.72 -4.86
C LYS A 5 -6.03 -13.62 -5.47
N TYR A 6 -6.53 -12.40 -5.59
CA TYR A 6 -5.73 -11.28 -6.11
C TYR A 6 -4.65 -10.86 -5.12
N SER A 7 -5.00 -10.66 -3.85
CA SER A 7 -4.05 -10.27 -2.81
C SER A 7 -2.92 -11.28 -2.63
N SER A 8 -3.23 -12.59 -2.64
CA SER A 8 -2.21 -13.63 -2.53
C SER A 8 -1.26 -13.67 -3.74
N ARG A 9 -1.74 -13.33 -4.94
CA ARG A 9 -0.87 -13.22 -6.13
C ARG A 9 0.07 -12.03 -6.06
N ILE A 10 -0.40 -10.89 -5.53
CA ILE A 10 0.45 -9.71 -5.30
C ILE A 10 1.54 -10.05 -4.29
N VAL A 11 1.19 -10.64 -3.15
CA VAL A 11 2.15 -11.09 -2.12
C VAL A 11 3.18 -12.06 -2.71
N PHE A 12 2.74 -13.01 -3.50
CA PHE A 12 3.61 -13.97 -4.18
C PHE A 12 4.57 -13.28 -5.17
N SER A 13 4.08 -12.35 -6.00
CA SER A 13 4.92 -11.60 -6.94
C SER A 13 5.98 -10.78 -6.20
N MET A 14 5.59 -10.05 -5.15
CA MET A 14 6.53 -9.28 -4.32
C MET A 14 7.59 -10.16 -3.66
N ALA A 15 7.23 -11.37 -3.24
CA ALA A 15 8.18 -12.32 -2.68
C ALA A 15 9.15 -12.87 -3.74
N ARG A 16 8.69 -13.11 -4.97
CA ARG A 16 9.55 -13.50 -6.10
C ARG A 16 10.56 -12.42 -6.48
N GLU A 17 10.15 -11.16 -6.43
CA GLU A 17 11.03 -10.01 -6.67
C GLU A 17 11.96 -9.72 -5.48
N GLY A 18 11.82 -10.50 -4.39
CA GLY A 18 12.63 -10.38 -3.21
C GLY A 18 12.29 -9.19 -2.31
N ASN A 19 11.13 -8.57 -2.49
CA ASN A 19 10.61 -7.49 -1.65
C ASN A 19 9.89 -8.00 -0.40
N MET A 20 9.61 -9.31 -0.34
CA MET A 20 9.05 -10.02 0.80
C MET A 20 9.85 -11.30 1.10
N PRO A 21 9.64 -11.94 2.28
CA PRO A 21 10.33 -13.19 2.62
C PRO A 21 10.15 -14.28 1.57
N ALA A 22 11.24 -14.98 1.22
CA ALA A 22 11.25 -16.02 0.19
C ALA A 22 10.28 -17.19 0.46
N LEU A 23 9.90 -17.40 1.74
CA LEU A 23 8.90 -18.38 2.12
C LEU A 23 7.56 -18.20 1.41
N LEU A 24 7.19 -16.95 1.10
CA LEU A 24 5.93 -16.59 0.42
C LEU A 24 5.99 -16.81 -1.09
N SER A 25 7.18 -17.03 -1.66
CA SER A 25 7.37 -17.33 -3.09
C SER A 25 7.29 -18.82 -3.43
N GLN A 26 7.06 -19.67 -2.44
CA GLN A 26 6.97 -21.12 -2.65
C GLN A 26 5.62 -21.49 -3.27
N VAL A 27 5.68 -22.36 -4.28
CA VAL A 27 4.51 -22.95 -4.95
C VAL A 27 4.42 -24.43 -4.66
N THR A 28 3.21 -24.93 -4.50
CA THR A 28 2.93 -26.35 -4.37
C THR A 28 3.04 -27.06 -5.71
N ALA A 29 3.03 -28.39 -5.74
CA ALA A 29 3.00 -29.21 -6.96
C ALA A 29 1.83 -28.82 -7.90
N SER A 30 0.71 -28.31 -7.35
CA SER A 30 -0.44 -27.79 -8.07
C SER A 30 -0.26 -26.33 -8.57
N LYS A 31 0.98 -25.80 -8.57
CA LYS A 31 1.32 -24.41 -8.96
C LYS A 31 0.57 -23.32 -8.19
N THR A 32 0.10 -23.63 -6.98
CA THR A 32 -0.61 -22.68 -6.12
C THR A 32 0.34 -22.12 -5.06
N PRO A 33 0.40 -20.78 -4.85
CA PRO A 33 1.24 -20.16 -3.83
C PRO A 33 0.62 -20.30 -2.44
N ARG A 34 0.64 -21.53 -1.86
CA ARG A 34 -0.02 -21.87 -0.59
C ARG A 34 0.34 -20.92 0.54
N ASN A 35 1.62 -20.61 0.71
CA ASN A 35 2.09 -19.78 1.81
C ASN A 35 1.60 -18.32 1.66
N ALA A 36 1.55 -17.78 0.45
CA ALA A 36 0.99 -16.46 0.20
C ALA A 36 -0.52 -16.41 0.44
N VAL A 37 -1.24 -17.48 0.09
CA VAL A 37 -2.69 -17.60 0.38
C VAL A 37 -2.92 -17.65 1.89
N LEU A 38 -2.20 -18.52 2.62
CA LEU A 38 -2.30 -18.64 4.08
C LEU A 38 -1.99 -17.30 4.76
N PHE A 39 -0.92 -16.62 4.35
CA PHE A 39 -0.57 -15.29 4.87
C PHE A 39 -1.70 -14.28 4.66
N THR A 40 -2.27 -14.24 3.47
CA THR A 40 -3.39 -13.32 3.15
C THR A 40 -4.63 -13.63 3.96
N VAL A 41 -4.96 -14.93 4.13
CA VAL A 41 -6.13 -15.36 4.92
C VAL A 41 -5.92 -15.05 6.40
N LEU A 42 -4.73 -15.30 6.95
CA LEU A 42 -4.41 -14.96 8.33
C LEU A 42 -4.51 -13.45 8.57
N LEU A 43 -3.98 -12.63 7.67
CA LEU A 43 -4.05 -11.17 7.76
C LEU A 43 -5.51 -10.68 7.71
N ALA A 44 -6.32 -11.24 6.82
CA ALA A 44 -7.75 -10.94 6.74
C ALA A 44 -8.51 -11.40 7.99
N GLY A 45 -8.17 -12.58 8.53
CA GLY A 45 -8.74 -13.10 9.77
C GLY A 45 -8.42 -12.22 10.98
N CYS A 46 -7.19 -11.75 11.10
CA CYS A 46 -6.83 -10.74 12.12
C CYS A 46 -7.68 -9.47 11.97
N GLY A 47 -7.89 -8.99 10.74
CA GLY A 47 -8.76 -7.84 10.49
C GLY A 47 -10.20 -8.07 10.93
N LEU A 48 -10.75 -9.29 10.72
CA LEU A 48 -12.11 -9.64 11.17
C LEU A 48 -12.27 -9.65 12.68
N VAL A 49 -11.25 -10.05 13.44
CA VAL A 49 -11.27 -10.00 14.92
C VAL A 49 -11.43 -8.56 15.41
N PHE A 50 -10.75 -7.61 14.77
CA PHE A 50 -10.95 -6.19 15.06
C PHE A 50 -12.32 -5.68 14.63
N GLY A 51 -12.94 -6.26 13.60
CA GLY A 51 -14.25 -5.87 13.07
C GLY A 51 -15.46 -6.28 13.93
N LEU A 52 -15.23 -6.87 15.11
CA LEU A 52 -16.30 -7.18 16.07
C LEU A 52 -16.78 -5.93 16.85
N ASN A 53 -16.10 -4.80 16.67
CA ASN A 53 -16.44 -3.52 17.27
C ASN A 53 -16.75 -2.50 16.15
N ASP A 54 -17.85 -1.76 16.25
CA ASP A 54 -18.30 -0.81 15.22
C ASP A 54 -17.25 0.26 14.90
N ASP A 55 -16.57 0.78 15.92
CA ASP A 55 -15.48 1.75 15.75
C ASP A 55 -14.28 1.16 15.00
N ALA A 56 -14.01 -0.13 15.17
CA ALA A 56 -12.93 -0.81 14.48
C ALA A 56 -13.24 -1.02 12.99
N VAL A 57 -14.51 -1.19 12.61
CA VAL A 57 -14.91 -1.29 11.19
C VAL A 57 -14.60 0.02 10.47
N ALA A 58 -14.96 1.17 11.05
CA ALA A 58 -14.65 2.48 10.49
C ALA A 58 -13.13 2.68 10.33
N THR A 59 -12.35 2.28 11.33
CA THR A 59 -10.88 2.34 11.30
C THR A 59 -10.28 1.45 10.20
N ILE A 60 -10.79 0.23 10.01
CA ILE A 60 -10.33 -0.69 8.94
C ILE A 60 -10.64 -0.12 7.56
N ILE A 61 -11.83 0.45 7.36
CA ILE A 61 -12.21 1.08 6.09
C ILE A 61 -11.31 2.29 5.81
N ALA A 62 -11.09 3.17 6.78
CA ALA A 62 -10.20 4.32 6.65
C ALA A 62 -8.76 3.90 6.33
N PHE A 63 -8.26 2.85 6.99
CA PHE A 63 -6.94 2.29 6.71
C PHE A 63 -6.84 1.71 5.29
N GLY A 64 -7.82 0.94 4.85
CA GLY A 64 -7.85 0.37 3.49
C GLY A 64 -7.89 1.45 2.41
N THR A 65 -8.71 2.47 2.61
CA THR A 65 -8.81 3.62 1.70
C THR A 65 -7.54 4.46 1.74
N GLY A 66 -6.98 4.71 2.92
CA GLY A 66 -5.70 5.41 3.09
C GLY A 66 -4.54 4.70 2.37
N GLY A 67 -4.48 3.36 2.45
CA GLY A 67 -3.51 2.55 1.72
C GLY A 67 -3.63 2.69 0.20
N LEU A 68 -4.85 2.74 -0.31
CA LEU A 68 -5.13 2.97 -1.74
C LEU A 68 -4.61 4.34 -2.20
N TYR A 69 -4.93 5.40 -1.46
CA TYR A 69 -4.45 6.75 -1.81
C TYR A 69 -2.94 6.91 -1.61
N ALA A 70 -2.34 6.22 -0.63
CA ALA A 70 -0.88 6.15 -0.51
C ALA A 70 -0.25 5.53 -1.78
N MET A 71 -0.82 4.43 -2.29
CA MET A 71 -0.35 3.82 -3.53
C MET A 71 -0.47 4.79 -4.72
N PHE A 72 -1.57 5.51 -4.85
CA PHE A 72 -1.73 6.51 -5.91
C PHE A 72 -0.74 7.66 -5.77
N ALA A 73 -0.52 8.18 -4.55
CA ALA A 73 0.44 9.24 -4.30
C ALA A 73 1.88 8.81 -4.67
N PHE A 74 2.30 7.60 -4.30
CA PHE A 74 3.61 7.07 -4.70
C PHE A 74 3.72 6.89 -6.20
N THR A 75 2.72 6.29 -6.85
CA THR A 75 2.74 6.02 -8.30
C THR A 75 2.81 7.32 -9.09
N THR A 76 1.94 8.28 -8.78
CA THR A 76 1.92 9.59 -9.46
C THR A 76 3.15 10.42 -9.11
N GLY A 77 3.65 10.34 -7.88
CA GLY A 77 4.86 11.02 -7.43
C GLY A 77 6.12 10.50 -8.12
N PHE A 78 6.30 9.18 -8.24
CA PHE A 78 7.42 8.60 -8.98
C PHE A 78 7.33 8.89 -10.48
N ALA A 79 6.15 8.89 -11.07
CA ALA A 79 5.95 9.29 -12.44
C ALA A 79 6.32 10.77 -12.65
N LEU A 80 5.93 11.65 -11.72
CA LEU A 80 6.30 13.06 -11.74
C LEU A 80 7.82 13.24 -11.59
N PHE A 81 8.44 12.55 -10.64
CA PHE A 81 9.89 12.56 -10.47
C PHE A 81 10.63 12.10 -11.73
N ALA A 82 10.17 11.03 -12.37
CA ALA A 82 10.77 10.53 -13.60
C ALA A 82 10.66 11.56 -14.75
N ARG A 83 9.54 12.29 -14.84
CA ARG A 83 9.34 13.36 -15.83
C ARG A 83 10.27 14.54 -15.58
N LEU A 84 10.38 15.00 -14.32
CA LEU A 84 11.22 16.15 -13.95
C LEU A 84 12.72 15.85 -14.08
N THR A 85 13.12 14.59 -13.88
CA THR A 85 14.53 14.16 -14.03
C THR A 85 14.91 13.70 -15.44
N GLY A 86 14.01 13.84 -16.43
CA GLY A 86 14.26 13.40 -17.81
C GLY A 86 14.35 11.87 -18.01
N ARG A 87 14.00 11.08 -16.98
CA ARG A 87 13.99 9.62 -17.07
C ARG A 87 12.70 9.06 -17.68
N TRP A 88 11.72 9.92 -17.92
CA TRP A 88 10.47 9.53 -18.54
C TRP A 88 10.64 9.34 -20.04
N ASN A 89 10.32 8.15 -20.55
CA ASN A 89 10.29 7.89 -21.98
C ASN A 89 8.84 7.87 -22.48
N PRO A 90 8.36 8.91 -23.19
CA PRO A 90 6.99 8.97 -23.69
C PRO A 90 6.68 7.93 -24.78
N ALA A 91 7.69 7.31 -25.39
CA ALA A 91 7.51 6.29 -26.42
C ALA A 91 7.04 4.94 -25.87
N LEU A 92 7.23 4.69 -24.56
CA LEU A 92 6.83 3.43 -23.91
C LEU A 92 5.34 3.35 -23.58
N GLY A 93 4.62 4.49 -23.64
CA GLY A 93 3.19 4.55 -23.33
C GLY A 93 2.34 4.51 -24.61
N GLU A 94 1.26 3.74 -24.60
CA GLU A 94 0.27 3.76 -25.69
C GLU A 94 -0.49 5.07 -25.74
N LEU A 95 -0.82 5.66 -24.58
CA LEU A 95 -1.53 6.93 -24.47
C LEU A 95 -0.54 8.11 -24.46
N LYS A 96 -0.53 8.88 -25.54
CA LYS A 96 0.35 10.02 -25.72
C LYS A 96 -0.39 11.33 -25.42
N LEU A 97 -0.30 11.82 -24.20
CA LEU A 97 -0.92 13.08 -23.77
C LEU A 97 -0.09 14.34 -24.09
N GLY A 98 1.09 14.19 -24.69
CA GLY A 98 1.96 15.34 -25.02
C GLY A 98 2.27 16.20 -23.78
N ALA A 99 2.20 17.52 -23.95
CA ALA A 99 2.44 18.50 -22.88
C ALA A 99 1.44 18.40 -21.73
N TRP A 100 0.19 17.98 -22.00
CA TRP A 100 -0.83 17.77 -20.98
C TRP A 100 -0.50 16.66 -20.00
N GLY A 101 0.35 15.72 -20.40
CA GLY A 101 0.74 14.62 -19.53
C GLY A 101 1.43 15.06 -18.23
N LEU A 102 2.21 16.15 -18.26
CA LEU A 102 2.83 16.72 -17.06
C LEU A 102 1.78 17.38 -16.16
N VAL A 103 0.89 18.19 -16.74
CA VAL A 103 -0.15 18.90 -15.98
C VAL A 103 -1.08 17.92 -15.28
N ILE A 104 -1.55 16.90 -16.00
CA ILE A 104 -2.42 15.85 -15.43
C ILE A 104 -1.71 15.10 -14.32
N ASN A 105 -0.41 14.79 -14.46
CA ASN A 105 0.36 14.09 -13.45
C ASN A 105 0.54 14.94 -12.18
N ILE A 106 0.78 16.25 -12.31
CA ILE A 106 0.85 17.18 -11.17
C ILE A 106 -0.49 17.22 -10.44
N LEU A 107 -1.59 17.40 -11.15
CA LEU A 107 -2.92 17.47 -10.57
C LEU A 107 -3.28 16.14 -9.87
N ALA A 108 -2.98 15.01 -10.48
CA ALA A 108 -3.22 13.69 -9.90
C ALA A 108 -2.38 13.47 -8.62
N PHE A 109 -1.14 13.94 -8.60
CA PHE A 109 -0.28 13.85 -7.41
C PHE A 109 -0.80 14.74 -6.27
N ILE A 110 -1.14 15.99 -6.55
CA ILE A 110 -1.70 16.93 -5.56
C ILE A 110 -3.00 16.37 -5.00
N TRP A 111 -3.90 15.87 -5.86
CA TRP A 111 -5.15 15.25 -5.43
C TRP A 111 -4.92 14.03 -4.54
N SER A 112 -4.01 13.15 -4.92
CA SER A 112 -3.69 11.96 -4.15
C SER A 112 -3.11 12.29 -2.77
N LEU A 113 -2.27 13.32 -2.67
CA LEU A 113 -1.75 13.82 -1.39
C LEU A 113 -2.85 14.45 -0.55
N PHE A 114 -3.71 15.26 -1.15
CA PHE A 114 -4.84 15.89 -0.46
C PHE A 114 -5.75 14.81 0.18
N GLU A 115 -6.15 13.81 -0.61
CA GLU A 115 -7.00 12.74 -0.12
C GLU A 115 -6.31 11.87 0.92
N LEU A 116 -5.02 11.59 0.77
CA LEU A 116 -4.25 10.84 1.76
C LEU A 116 -4.23 11.58 3.11
N ILE A 117 -3.98 12.89 3.10
CA ILE A 117 -4.00 13.73 4.30
C ILE A 117 -5.42 13.79 4.86
N ASN A 118 -6.43 13.99 4.01
CA ASN A 118 -7.83 14.07 4.40
C ASN A 118 -8.31 12.78 5.11
N ILE A 119 -7.95 11.62 4.59
CA ILE A 119 -8.32 10.33 5.19
C ILE A 119 -7.52 10.05 6.46
N ALA A 120 -6.23 10.39 6.47
CA ALA A 120 -5.36 10.17 7.62
C ALA A 120 -5.66 11.16 8.78
N TRP A 121 -6.33 12.27 8.51
CA TRP A 121 -6.63 13.29 9.52
C TRP A 121 -7.59 12.75 10.59
N PRO A 122 -7.24 12.86 11.87
CA PRO A 122 -8.09 12.36 12.96
C PRO A 122 -9.42 13.12 13.01
N ARG A 123 -10.52 12.38 13.02
CA ARG A 123 -11.88 12.93 13.05
C ARG A 123 -12.61 12.45 14.30
N PRO A 124 -12.65 13.24 15.39
CA PRO A 124 -13.26 12.84 16.65
C PRO A 124 -14.75 12.49 16.52
N TYR A 125 -15.45 13.08 15.55
CA TYR A 125 -16.88 12.81 15.31
C TYR A 125 -17.16 11.51 14.53
N ALA A 126 -16.13 10.86 13.98
CA ALA A 126 -16.27 9.60 13.23
C ALA A 126 -16.09 8.37 14.13
N ILE A 127 -15.70 8.55 15.37
CA ILE A 127 -15.41 7.51 16.35
C ILE A 127 -16.08 7.91 17.66
N SER A 128 -16.46 6.94 18.49
CA SER A 128 -17.08 7.21 19.80
C SER A 128 -16.21 8.13 20.69
N ALA A 129 -16.87 8.96 21.52
CA ALA A 129 -16.16 9.92 22.37
C ALA A 129 -15.19 9.25 23.36
N ASP A 130 -15.44 7.99 23.71
CA ASP A 130 -14.63 7.18 24.63
C ASP A 130 -13.51 6.40 23.93
N ALA A 131 -13.35 6.57 22.60
CA ALA A 131 -12.33 5.87 21.84
C ALA A 131 -10.91 6.31 22.26
N PRO A 132 -9.97 5.38 22.45
CA PRO A 132 -8.61 5.70 22.83
C PRO A 132 -7.91 6.50 21.70
N TRP A 133 -7.05 7.45 22.08
CA TRP A 133 -6.35 8.35 21.15
C TRP A 133 -5.62 7.63 19.98
N TRP A 134 -5.09 6.43 20.23
CA TRP A 134 -4.40 5.64 19.20
C TRP A 134 -5.31 5.19 18.07
N GLN A 135 -6.61 5.05 18.34
CA GLN A 135 -7.60 4.67 17.33
C GLN A 135 -7.87 5.84 16.37
N LEU A 136 -7.89 7.08 16.89
CA LEU A 136 -7.96 8.29 16.06
C LEU A 136 -6.77 8.42 15.09
N TRP A 137 -5.59 8.00 15.55
CA TRP A 137 -4.34 8.06 14.79
C TRP A 137 -3.98 6.74 14.11
N ALA A 138 -4.86 5.74 14.10
CA ALA A 138 -4.56 4.40 13.60
C ALA A 138 -4.08 4.41 12.14
N THR A 139 -4.73 5.16 11.26
CA THR A 139 -4.35 5.22 9.83
C THR A 139 -2.92 5.73 9.63
N PRO A 140 -2.53 6.94 10.11
CA PRO A 140 -1.16 7.42 9.94
C PRO A 140 -0.13 6.58 10.71
N LEU A 141 -0.46 6.03 11.88
CA LEU A 141 0.44 5.15 12.64
C LEU A 141 0.75 3.86 11.88
N VAL A 142 -0.27 3.20 11.33
CA VAL A 142 -0.08 1.94 10.60
C VAL A 142 0.63 2.19 9.26
N LEU A 143 0.24 3.21 8.50
CA LEU A 143 0.93 3.56 7.25
C LEU A 143 2.39 3.94 7.50
N GLY A 144 2.66 4.75 8.52
CA GLY A 144 4.02 5.12 8.92
C GLY A 144 4.86 3.91 9.36
N SER A 145 4.26 2.99 10.10
CA SER A 145 4.91 1.73 10.53
C SER A 145 5.28 0.86 9.33
N ILE A 146 4.37 0.66 8.39
CA ILE A 146 4.62 -0.13 7.17
C ILE A 146 5.74 0.50 6.35
N LEU A 147 5.71 1.82 6.13
CA LEU A 147 6.75 2.53 5.40
C LEU A 147 8.11 2.39 6.08
N THR A 148 8.16 2.54 7.40
CA THR A 148 9.39 2.42 8.18
C THR A 148 9.96 1.00 8.11
N ILE A 149 9.13 -0.02 8.36
CA ILE A 149 9.54 -1.44 8.30
C ILE A 149 10.05 -1.79 6.90
N THR A 150 9.31 -1.37 5.86
CA THR A 150 9.69 -1.64 4.47
C THR A 150 11.02 -0.97 4.12
N THR A 151 11.21 0.29 4.54
CA THR A 151 12.46 1.02 4.28
C THR A 151 13.65 0.38 5.00
N LEU A 152 13.48 -0.02 6.26
CA LEU A 152 14.52 -0.72 7.03
C LEU A 152 14.85 -2.08 6.41
N TYR A 153 13.84 -2.82 5.97
CA TYR A 153 14.02 -4.12 5.31
C TYR A 153 14.82 -3.98 4.01
N ILE A 154 14.49 -3.01 3.16
CA ILE A 154 15.19 -2.74 1.91
C ILE A 154 16.63 -2.29 2.17
N LYS A 155 16.86 -1.39 3.15
CA LYS A 155 18.20 -0.97 3.53
C LYS A 155 19.04 -2.15 4.00
N LYS A 156 18.53 -2.97 4.91
CA LYS A 156 19.23 -4.17 5.39
C LYS A 156 19.59 -5.13 4.26
N LYS A 157 18.71 -5.33 3.29
CA LYS A 157 18.96 -6.18 2.14
C LYS A 157 20.07 -5.65 1.24
N LYS A 158 20.09 -4.34 0.94
CA LYS A 158 21.19 -3.71 0.19
C LYS A 158 22.54 -3.91 0.86
N TRP A 159 22.62 -3.81 2.18
CA TRP A 159 23.87 -4.06 2.94
C TRP A 159 24.38 -5.50 2.82
N ILE A 160 23.48 -6.48 2.69
CA ILE A 160 23.84 -7.89 2.54
C ILE A 160 24.34 -8.19 1.11
N THR A 161 23.84 -7.46 0.12
CA THR A 161 24.19 -7.69 -1.32
C THR A 161 25.49 -6.97 -1.71
N ILE A 162 25.98 -6.00 -0.92
CA ILE A 162 27.21 -5.24 -1.17
C ILE A 162 28.44 -5.86 -0.44
N LYS A 163 28.23 -6.84 0.42
CA LYS A 163 29.29 -7.66 1.02
C LYS A 163 29.45 -8.98 0.26
#